data_996a296d633ad4e6702304b8e335ade4
#
_entry.id   996a296d633ad4e6702304b8e335ade4
#
_cell.length_a   1.000
_cell.length_b   1.000
_cell.length_c   1.000
_cell.angle_alpha   90.00
_cell.angle_beta   90.00
_cell.angle_gamma   90.00
#
_symmetry.space_group_name_H-M   'P 1'
#
loop_
_entity.id
_entity.type
_entity.pdbx_description
1 polymer ?
#
loop_
_entity_poly.entity_id
_entity_poly.type
_entity_poly.pdbx_seq_one_letter_code
_entity_poly.pdbx_strand_id
1 'polypeptide(L)'
;MFLEFFIWGAWFVTLGTFLGNNLKATGAETGAVFSTQSWGAIIAPFIVGLIADRYFNAERILGVLHIIGALLMYQMYNATDVSVFYPYVLGYMILFMPTLALVNSVSFNQMKDPEKEFSSIRIFGTLGWIAAGLLISYFFHWDSKESTEAGLLKNTFLMAGIVSLVLGLFSFILPKTPPKISSDEKITISDVLGLDALKLLKDRNFLIFFISSILICIPLAFYYQNANPFLSNIGMDNPTGKMTIGQASEVLFLLFIPVFFKRFGFKMTILVGMLAWAVRYALFAYGNAGELSFMLILGIALHGVCYDFFFVSGQIYTNSKAGERFKSSAQGLITLATYGVGMLIGFAVAGKISDAYKAVDGTMDWKMIWIIPAGIALVVFLLFALIFNDKTKSEVEVKTV
;
A
#
# COMPACT_ATOMS: atom_id res chain seq x y z
N MET A 1 -10.81 -10.97 -4.38
CA MET A 1 -9.61 -10.23 -4.88
C MET A 1 -9.98 -9.02 -5.75
N PHE A 2 -10.64 -9.18 -6.90
CA PHE A 2 -10.92 -8.04 -7.79
C PHE A 2 -11.69 -6.91 -7.08
N LEU A 3 -12.84 -7.20 -6.49
CA LEU A 3 -13.66 -6.20 -5.80
C LEU A 3 -12.94 -5.58 -4.59
N GLU A 4 -12.17 -6.36 -3.83
CA GLU A 4 -11.39 -5.91 -2.68
C GLU A 4 -10.43 -4.78 -3.05
N PHE A 5 -9.62 -5.01 -4.08
CA PHE A 5 -8.64 -4.02 -4.52
C PHE A 5 -9.23 -2.92 -5.40
N PHE A 6 -10.36 -3.19 -6.07
CA PHE A 6 -11.16 -2.14 -6.71
C PHE A 6 -11.65 -1.11 -5.69
N ILE A 7 -12.19 -1.56 -4.55
CA ILE A 7 -12.65 -0.69 -3.47
C ILE A 7 -11.50 0.21 -3.00
N TRP A 8 -10.32 -0.35 -2.77
CA TRP A 8 -9.17 0.42 -2.29
C TRP A 8 -8.68 1.41 -3.35
N GLY A 9 -8.49 0.96 -4.59
CA GLY A 9 -8.08 1.80 -5.71
C GLY A 9 -9.08 2.90 -6.08
N ALA A 10 -10.37 2.68 -5.81
CA ALA A 10 -11.45 3.59 -6.15
C ALA A 10 -11.39 4.95 -5.43
N TRP A 11 -10.76 5.04 -4.27
CA TRP A 11 -10.73 6.29 -3.49
C TRP A 11 -9.34 6.67 -2.98
N PHE A 12 -8.48 5.69 -2.65
CA PHE A 12 -7.21 5.95 -1.98
C PHE A 12 -6.22 6.74 -2.86
N VAL A 13 -6.22 6.49 -4.16
CA VAL A 13 -5.35 7.19 -5.13
C VAL A 13 -5.68 8.68 -5.20
N THR A 14 -6.97 9.02 -5.21
CA THR A 14 -7.46 10.40 -5.33
C THR A 14 -7.63 11.12 -4.00
N LEU A 15 -7.40 10.43 -2.88
CA LEU A 15 -7.63 10.93 -1.53
C LEU A 15 -6.91 12.25 -1.26
N GLY A 16 -5.63 12.35 -1.64
CA GLY A 16 -4.85 13.58 -1.43
C GLY A 16 -5.43 14.79 -2.18
N THR A 17 -5.83 14.58 -3.44
CA THR A 17 -6.48 15.61 -4.25
C THR A 17 -7.84 16.01 -3.68
N PHE A 18 -8.64 15.04 -3.24
CA PHE A 18 -9.91 15.29 -2.56
C PHE A 18 -9.72 16.12 -1.28
N LEU A 19 -8.79 15.74 -0.42
CA LEU A 19 -8.53 16.46 0.83
C LEU A 19 -8.13 17.91 0.59
N GLY A 20 -7.22 18.15 -0.36
CA GLY A 20 -6.78 19.49 -0.70
C GLY A 20 -7.86 20.35 -1.36
N ASN A 21 -8.59 19.79 -2.32
CA ASN A 21 -9.54 20.56 -3.14
C ASN A 21 -10.94 20.65 -2.51
N ASN A 22 -11.45 19.55 -1.96
CA ASN A 22 -12.82 19.52 -1.41
C ASN A 22 -12.86 19.97 0.05
N LEU A 23 -11.95 19.49 0.89
CA LEU A 23 -11.96 19.75 2.34
C LEU A 23 -10.96 20.83 2.76
N LYS A 24 -10.16 21.38 1.83
CA LYS A 24 -9.14 22.40 2.08
C LYS A 24 -8.15 22.02 3.19
N ALA A 25 -7.85 20.73 3.28
CA ALA A 25 -6.93 20.17 4.26
C ALA A 25 -5.54 20.78 4.15
N THR A 26 -4.89 20.99 5.26
CA THR A 26 -3.45 21.26 5.35
C THR A 26 -2.66 20.00 5.00
N GLY A 27 -1.36 20.14 4.74
CA GLY A 27 -0.49 18.98 4.52
C GLY A 27 -0.44 18.08 5.75
N ALA A 28 -0.39 18.67 6.96
CA ALA A 28 -0.39 17.94 8.23
C ALA A 28 -1.69 17.15 8.43
N GLU A 29 -2.86 17.74 8.15
CA GLU A 29 -4.15 17.05 8.20
C GLU A 29 -4.24 15.93 7.16
N THR A 30 -3.74 16.17 5.94
CA THR A 30 -3.64 15.15 4.88
C THR A 30 -2.76 13.98 5.35
N GLY A 31 -1.60 14.27 5.94
CA GLY A 31 -0.73 13.24 6.53
C GLY A 31 -1.41 12.45 7.65
N ALA A 32 -2.18 13.11 8.51
CA ALA A 32 -2.95 12.45 9.57
C ALA A 32 -4.01 11.51 8.99
N VAL A 33 -4.73 11.93 7.94
CA VAL A 33 -5.74 11.10 7.25
C VAL A 33 -5.07 9.88 6.60
N PHE A 34 -3.98 10.03 5.87
CA PHE A 34 -3.26 8.89 5.31
C PHE A 34 -2.68 7.96 6.38
N SER A 35 -2.27 8.48 7.53
CA SER A 35 -1.78 7.70 8.68
C SER A 35 -2.82 6.73 9.24
N THR A 36 -4.11 6.91 8.95
CA THR A 36 -5.16 5.98 9.36
C THR A 36 -4.96 4.58 8.78
N GLN A 37 -4.35 4.47 7.59
CA GLN A 37 -3.92 3.19 7.01
C GLN A 37 -2.92 2.47 7.94
N SER A 38 -1.96 3.19 8.50
CA SER A 38 -0.96 2.63 9.40
C SER A 38 -1.59 2.16 10.70
N TRP A 39 -2.52 2.92 11.27
CA TRP A 39 -3.29 2.50 12.44
C TRP A 39 -4.11 1.25 12.16
N GLY A 40 -4.78 1.19 11.01
CA GLY A 40 -5.48 -0.01 10.56
C GLY A 40 -4.54 -1.22 10.45
N ALA A 41 -3.36 -1.05 9.85
CA ALA A 41 -2.38 -2.12 9.68
C ALA A 41 -1.80 -2.62 11.02
N ILE A 42 -1.63 -1.73 12.01
CA ILE A 42 -1.20 -2.11 13.36
C ILE A 42 -2.29 -2.90 14.10
N ILE A 43 -3.54 -2.52 13.93
CA ILE A 43 -4.68 -3.13 14.65
C ILE A 43 -5.16 -4.41 13.95
N ALA A 44 -5.00 -4.54 12.63
CA ALA A 44 -5.52 -5.65 11.84
C ALA A 44 -5.16 -7.06 12.39
N PRO A 45 -3.92 -7.36 12.82
CA PRO A 45 -3.59 -8.67 13.36
C PRO A 45 -4.43 -9.07 14.58
N PHE A 46 -4.81 -8.10 15.41
CA PHE A 46 -5.67 -8.37 16.59
C PHE A 46 -7.07 -8.76 16.17
N ILE A 47 -7.64 -8.09 15.16
CA ILE A 47 -8.98 -8.42 14.67
C ILE A 47 -8.98 -9.80 14.02
N VAL A 48 -7.98 -10.08 13.16
CA VAL A 48 -7.89 -11.37 12.48
C VAL A 48 -7.55 -12.49 13.46
N GLY A 49 -6.45 -12.37 14.20
CA GLY A 49 -5.92 -13.45 15.04
C GLY A 49 -6.79 -13.75 16.27
N LEU A 50 -7.38 -12.72 16.91
CA LEU A 50 -8.19 -12.92 18.12
C LEU A 50 -9.68 -13.19 17.83
N ILE A 51 -10.18 -12.77 16.69
CA ILE A 51 -11.62 -12.86 16.38
C ILE A 51 -11.88 -13.83 15.23
N ALA A 52 -11.32 -13.53 14.04
CA ALA A 52 -11.64 -14.26 12.82
C ALA A 52 -11.13 -15.70 12.86
N ASP A 53 -9.87 -15.90 13.27
CA ASP A 53 -9.24 -17.22 13.28
C ASP A 53 -9.77 -18.16 14.39
N ARG A 54 -10.61 -17.64 15.30
CA ARG A 54 -11.11 -18.42 16.45
C ARG A 54 -12.63 -18.67 16.46
N TYR A 55 -13.41 -17.64 16.14
CA TYR A 55 -14.84 -17.67 16.48
C TYR A 55 -15.76 -17.66 15.27
N PHE A 56 -15.31 -17.15 14.14
CA PHE A 56 -16.18 -16.94 13.00
C PHE A 56 -15.54 -17.38 11.69
N ASN A 57 -16.35 -17.74 10.73
CA ASN A 57 -15.88 -18.01 9.38
C ASN A 57 -15.36 -16.72 8.73
N ALA A 58 -14.21 -16.81 8.05
CA ALA A 58 -13.54 -15.65 7.46
C ALA A 58 -14.42 -14.91 6.44
N GLU A 59 -15.20 -15.63 5.62
CA GLU A 59 -16.13 -15.04 4.65
C GLU A 59 -17.23 -14.22 5.31
N ARG A 60 -17.70 -14.62 6.48
CA ARG A 60 -18.76 -13.89 7.20
C ARG A 60 -18.24 -12.60 7.80
N ILE A 61 -17.05 -12.65 8.41
CA ILE A 61 -16.40 -11.43 8.93
C ILE A 61 -16.10 -10.48 7.79
N LEU A 62 -15.55 -10.98 6.69
CA LEU A 62 -15.30 -10.20 5.47
C LEU A 62 -16.59 -9.46 5.05
N GLY A 63 -17.72 -10.18 5.02
CA GLY A 63 -19.03 -9.62 4.69
C GLY A 63 -19.46 -8.49 5.63
N VAL A 64 -19.38 -8.72 6.93
CA VAL A 64 -19.78 -7.73 7.95
C VAL A 64 -18.89 -6.48 7.88
N LEU A 65 -17.56 -6.66 7.78
CA LEU A 65 -16.61 -5.54 7.72
C LEU A 65 -16.86 -4.68 6.49
N HIS A 66 -17.16 -5.27 5.34
CA HIS A 66 -17.47 -4.52 4.12
C HIS A 66 -18.82 -3.81 4.16
N ILE A 67 -19.85 -4.38 4.80
CA ILE A 67 -21.14 -3.71 4.96
C ILE A 67 -20.98 -2.49 5.88
N ILE A 68 -20.29 -2.62 7.01
CA ILE A 68 -20.02 -1.50 7.90
C ILE A 68 -19.12 -0.48 7.18
N GLY A 69 -18.10 -0.95 6.44
CA GLY A 69 -17.24 -0.13 5.61
C GLY A 69 -18.01 0.71 4.58
N ALA A 70 -19.04 0.13 3.95
CA ALA A 70 -19.91 0.86 3.01
C ALA A 70 -20.65 2.02 3.69
N LEU A 71 -21.12 1.83 4.91
CA LEU A 71 -21.77 2.91 5.69
C LEU A 71 -20.78 4.01 6.03
N LEU A 72 -19.55 3.67 6.41
CA LEU A 72 -18.49 4.65 6.68
C LEU A 72 -18.09 5.41 5.42
N MET A 73 -17.99 4.74 4.27
CA MET A 73 -17.76 5.40 2.98
C MET A 73 -18.86 6.39 2.61
N TYR A 74 -20.11 6.08 2.91
CA TYR A 74 -21.22 7.01 2.73
C TYR A 74 -21.10 8.24 3.64
N GLN A 75 -20.61 8.08 4.87
CA GLN A 75 -20.34 9.22 5.76
C GLN A 75 -19.14 10.05 5.24
N MET A 76 -18.09 9.40 4.72
CA MET A 76 -16.96 10.09 4.08
C MET A 76 -17.41 10.89 2.86
N TYR A 77 -18.33 10.36 2.05
CA TYR A 77 -18.93 11.08 0.91
C TYR A 77 -19.64 12.37 1.34
N ASN A 78 -20.30 12.36 2.51
CA ASN A 78 -21.08 13.50 3.02
C ASN A 78 -20.25 14.46 3.89
N ALA A 79 -18.99 14.14 4.19
CA ALA A 79 -18.16 14.97 5.04
C ALA A 79 -17.83 16.31 4.38
N THR A 80 -17.94 17.40 5.14
CA THR A 80 -17.76 18.77 4.66
C THR A 80 -16.43 19.40 5.09
N ASP A 81 -15.76 18.80 6.05
CA ASP A 81 -14.47 19.24 6.59
C ASP A 81 -13.66 18.05 7.11
N VAL A 82 -12.37 18.26 7.38
CA VAL A 82 -11.44 17.20 7.78
C VAL A 82 -11.79 16.65 9.17
N SER A 83 -12.32 17.45 10.07
CA SER A 83 -12.63 17.03 11.44
C SER A 83 -13.79 16.03 11.47
N VAL A 84 -14.75 16.19 10.55
CA VAL A 84 -15.86 15.24 10.33
C VAL A 84 -15.39 14.03 9.54
N PHE A 85 -14.50 14.20 8.54
CA PHE A 85 -14.00 13.12 7.69
C PHE A 85 -13.10 12.15 8.47
N TYR A 86 -12.22 12.66 9.33
CA TYR A 86 -11.16 11.89 9.99
C TYR A 86 -11.66 10.69 10.79
N PRO A 87 -12.67 10.78 11.69
CA PRO A 87 -13.13 9.63 12.44
C PRO A 87 -13.74 8.53 11.55
N TYR A 88 -14.38 8.90 10.43
CA TYR A 88 -14.94 7.92 9.51
C TYR A 88 -13.86 7.17 8.73
N VAL A 89 -12.83 7.88 8.24
CA VAL A 89 -11.72 7.22 7.53
C VAL A 89 -10.88 6.37 8.48
N LEU A 90 -10.69 6.81 9.73
CA LEU A 90 -10.00 6.00 10.76
C LEU A 90 -10.79 4.71 11.04
N GLY A 91 -12.08 4.83 11.32
CA GLY A 91 -12.94 3.68 11.51
C GLY A 91 -12.95 2.74 10.30
N TYR A 92 -13.04 3.31 9.10
CA TYR A 92 -12.97 2.55 7.86
C TYR A 92 -11.65 1.78 7.73
N MET A 93 -10.50 2.42 7.93
CA MET A 93 -9.20 1.76 7.80
C MET A 93 -8.97 0.68 8.84
N ILE A 94 -9.46 0.85 10.07
CA ILE A 94 -9.43 -0.20 11.10
C ILE A 94 -10.22 -1.44 10.66
N LEU A 95 -11.33 -1.25 9.96
CA LEU A 95 -12.17 -2.36 9.46
C LEU A 95 -11.64 -2.92 8.14
N PHE A 96 -11.07 -2.10 7.27
CA PHE A 96 -10.62 -2.50 5.93
C PHE A 96 -9.28 -3.24 5.96
N MET A 97 -8.29 -2.83 6.74
CA MET A 97 -6.99 -3.49 6.75
C MET A 97 -7.04 -4.99 7.09
N PRO A 98 -7.88 -5.46 8.05
CA PRO A 98 -8.09 -6.89 8.27
C PRO A 98 -8.65 -7.64 7.07
N THR A 99 -9.45 -6.99 6.21
CA THR A 99 -10.09 -7.67 5.07
C THR A 99 -9.07 -8.16 4.04
N LEU A 100 -7.91 -7.52 3.95
CA LEU A 100 -6.80 -7.96 3.08
C LEU A 100 -6.27 -9.35 3.48
N ALA A 101 -6.19 -9.64 4.78
CA ALA A 101 -5.81 -10.95 5.27
C ALA A 101 -6.96 -11.97 5.12
N LEU A 102 -8.19 -11.53 5.36
CA LEU A 102 -9.38 -12.38 5.25
C LEU A 102 -9.63 -12.83 3.82
N VAL A 103 -9.52 -11.95 2.83
CA VAL A 103 -9.70 -12.30 1.41
C VAL A 103 -8.62 -13.27 0.94
N ASN A 104 -7.39 -13.16 1.45
CA ASN A 104 -6.35 -14.15 1.22
C ASN A 104 -6.70 -15.48 1.86
N SER A 105 -7.16 -15.50 3.13
CA SER A 105 -7.56 -16.70 3.84
C SER A 105 -8.70 -17.43 3.13
N VAL A 106 -9.74 -16.72 2.68
CA VAL A 106 -10.83 -17.28 1.88
C VAL A 106 -10.30 -17.87 0.59
N SER A 107 -9.40 -17.18 -0.10
CA SER A 107 -8.82 -17.67 -1.36
C SER A 107 -8.00 -18.94 -1.13
N PHE A 108 -7.08 -18.95 -0.16
CA PHE A 108 -6.25 -20.12 0.15
C PHE A 108 -7.06 -21.36 0.54
N ASN A 109 -8.17 -21.18 1.24
CA ASN A 109 -9.01 -22.30 1.67
C ASN A 109 -9.73 -23.00 0.51
N GLN A 110 -9.85 -22.35 -0.65
CA GLN A 110 -10.51 -22.90 -1.84
C GLN A 110 -9.53 -23.46 -2.87
N MET A 111 -8.22 -23.28 -2.67
CA MET A 111 -7.19 -23.78 -3.60
C MET A 111 -6.75 -25.18 -3.23
N LYS A 112 -6.48 -26.00 -4.24
CA LYS A 112 -5.87 -27.31 -4.08
C LYS A 112 -4.35 -27.21 -3.96
N ASP A 113 -3.74 -26.30 -4.73
CA ASP A 113 -2.30 -26.04 -4.77
C ASP A 113 -2.08 -24.51 -4.67
N PRO A 114 -2.04 -23.96 -3.43
CA PRO A 114 -1.87 -22.53 -3.25
C PRO A 114 -0.59 -21.96 -3.87
N GLU A 115 0.48 -22.74 -3.96
CA GLU A 115 1.76 -22.28 -4.54
C GLU A 115 1.63 -21.99 -6.05
N LYS A 116 0.76 -22.70 -6.74
CA LYS A 116 0.55 -22.53 -8.19
C LYS A 116 -0.65 -21.61 -8.53
N GLU A 117 -1.69 -21.66 -7.70
CA GLU A 117 -2.97 -21.01 -8.03
C GLU A 117 -3.07 -19.58 -7.51
N PHE A 118 -2.39 -19.27 -6.38
CA PHE A 118 -2.56 -17.97 -5.70
C PHE A 118 -2.13 -16.78 -6.55
N SER A 119 -1.03 -16.88 -7.28
CA SER A 119 -0.55 -15.80 -8.15
C SER A 119 -1.60 -15.37 -9.18
N SER A 120 -2.27 -16.35 -9.81
CA SER A 120 -3.33 -16.10 -10.79
C SER A 120 -4.55 -15.39 -10.17
N ILE A 121 -4.90 -15.72 -8.92
CA ILE A 121 -5.99 -15.06 -8.20
C ILE A 121 -5.56 -13.67 -7.75
N ARG A 122 -4.31 -13.51 -7.32
CA ARG A 122 -3.77 -12.23 -6.84
C ARG A 122 -3.71 -11.16 -7.94
N ILE A 123 -3.45 -11.54 -9.20
CA ILE A 123 -3.47 -10.64 -10.36
C ILE A 123 -4.83 -9.93 -10.48
N PHE A 124 -5.95 -10.59 -10.18
CA PHE A 124 -7.26 -9.95 -10.19
C PHE A 124 -7.35 -8.77 -9.21
N GLY A 125 -6.56 -8.76 -8.14
CA GLY A 125 -6.46 -7.59 -7.26
C GLY A 125 -5.88 -6.38 -8.01
N THR A 126 -4.74 -6.54 -8.67
CA THR A 126 -4.14 -5.47 -9.48
C THR A 126 -5.08 -5.01 -10.60
N LEU A 127 -5.77 -5.93 -11.27
CA LEU A 127 -6.77 -5.59 -12.28
C LEU A 127 -7.95 -4.79 -11.69
N GLY A 128 -8.39 -5.11 -10.47
CA GLY A 128 -9.43 -4.35 -9.77
C GLY A 128 -9.00 -2.91 -9.49
N TRP A 129 -7.79 -2.72 -9.01
CA TRP A 129 -7.20 -1.39 -8.78
C TRP A 129 -7.10 -0.58 -10.08
N ILE A 130 -6.57 -1.18 -11.14
CA ILE A 130 -6.47 -0.56 -12.48
C ILE A 130 -7.86 -0.18 -12.99
N ALA A 131 -8.83 -1.09 -12.91
CA ALA A 131 -10.20 -0.82 -13.37
C ALA A 131 -10.82 0.39 -12.65
N ALA A 132 -10.62 0.51 -11.34
CA ALA A 132 -11.09 1.66 -10.57
C ALA A 132 -10.48 2.98 -11.08
N GLY A 133 -9.16 3.03 -11.28
CA GLY A 133 -8.46 4.21 -11.78
C GLY A 133 -8.90 4.60 -13.21
N LEU A 134 -9.07 3.62 -14.09
CA LEU A 134 -9.56 3.87 -15.46
C LEU A 134 -11.00 4.39 -15.48
N LEU A 135 -11.89 3.85 -14.63
CA LEU A 135 -13.26 4.36 -14.52
C LEU A 135 -13.30 5.80 -14.02
N ILE A 136 -12.50 6.16 -13.01
CA ILE A 136 -12.44 7.53 -12.48
C ILE A 136 -12.02 8.51 -13.57
N SER A 137 -10.95 8.20 -14.32
CA SER A 137 -10.37 9.12 -15.29
C SER A 137 -11.09 9.14 -16.64
N TYR A 138 -11.32 7.96 -17.24
CA TYR A 138 -11.74 7.89 -18.66
C TYR A 138 -13.24 7.67 -18.84
N PHE A 139 -13.95 7.23 -17.81
CA PHE A 139 -15.40 7.02 -17.92
C PHE A 139 -16.19 8.13 -17.21
N PHE A 140 -15.83 8.40 -15.95
CA PHE A 140 -16.53 9.41 -15.14
C PHE A 140 -15.90 10.80 -15.22
N HIS A 141 -14.63 10.89 -15.60
CA HIS A 141 -13.83 12.13 -15.64
C HIS A 141 -13.83 12.91 -14.32
N TRP A 142 -13.92 12.20 -13.17
CA TRP A 142 -13.98 12.85 -11.85
C TRP A 142 -12.67 13.51 -11.43
N ASP A 143 -11.55 13.13 -12.03
CA ASP A 143 -10.22 13.69 -11.79
C ASP A 143 -9.83 14.75 -12.84
N SER A 144 -10.73 15.15 -13.75
CA SER A 144 -10.52 16.32 -14.59
C SER A 144 -10.48 17.60 -13.75
N LYS A 145 -9.86 18.66 -14.26
CA LYS A 145 -9.75 19.93 -13.55
C LYS A 145 -11.13 20.47 -13.17
N GLU A 146 -12.06 20.51 -14.12
CA GLU A 146 -13.43 21.00 -13.93
C GLU A 146 -14.18 20.18 -12.88
N SER A 147 -14.08 18.87 -12.96
CA SER A 147 -14.74 17.96 -12.01
C SER A 147 -14.15 18.07 -10.61
N THR A 148 -12.82 18.25 -10.52
CA THR A 148 -12.12 18.41 -9.25
C THR A 148 -12.50 19.75 -8.58
N GLU A 149 -12.56 20.84 -9.36
CA GLU A 149 -13.03 22.16 -8.88
C GLU A 149 -14.52 22.13 -8.49
N ALA A 150 -15.35 21.36 -9.19
CA ALA A 150 -16.75 21.13 -8.85
C ALA A 150 -16.96 20.18 -7.65
N GLY A 151 -15.88 19.63 -7.08
CA GLY A 151 -15.92 18.74 -5.90
C GLY A 151 -16.40 17.31 -6.18
N LEU A 152 -16.37 16.86 -7.46
CA LEU A 152 -16.91 15.57 -7.86
C LEU A 152 -16.04 14.38 -7.41
N LEU A 153 -14.81 14.60 -6.95
CA LEU A 153 -13.96 13.53 -6.39
C LEU A 153 -14.58 12.81 -5.19
N LYS A 154 -15.51 13.46 -4.45
CA LYS A 154 -16.26 12.77 -3.39
C LYS A 154 -17.01 11.53 -3.89
N ASN A 155 -17.40 11.48 -5.16
CA ASN A 155 -18.11 10.34 -5.76
C ASN A 155 -17.28 9.05 -5.73
N THR A 156 -15.95 9.14 -5.60
CA THR A 156 -15.08 7.99 -5.44
C THR A 156 -15.40 7.21 -4.16
N PHE A 157 -15.79 7.89 -3.07
CA PHE A 157 -16.24 7.23 -1.83
C PHE A 157 -17.59 6.56 -2.01
N LEU A 158 -18.51 7.17 -2.77
CA LEU A 158 -19.80 6.56 -3.05
C LEU A 158 -19.63 5.29 -3.92
N MET A 159 -18.79 5.35 -4.96
CA MET A 159 -18.45 4.20 -5.79
C MET A 159 -17.82 3.08 -4.96
N ALA A 160 -16.82 3.41 -4.14
CA ALA A 160 -16.18 2.45 -3.24
C ALA A 160 -17.17 1.85 -2.24
N GLY A 161 -18.07 2.66 -1.68
CA GLY A 161 -19.11 2.22 -0.75
C GLY A 161 -20.12 1.26 -1.38
N ILE A 162 -20.57 1.54 -2.61
CA ILE A 162 -21.47 0.65 -3.35
C ILE A 162 -20.79 -0.69 -3.63
N VAL A 163 -19.55 -0.68 -4.12
CA VAL A 163 -18.80 -1.91 -4.39
C VAL A 163 -18.47 -2.67 -3.10
N SER A 164 -18.19 -1.96 -2.00
CA SER A 164 -18.01 -2.56 -0.67
C SER A 164 -19.29 -3.26 -0.18
N LEU A 165 -20.46 -2.63 -0.36
CA LEU A 165 -21.74 -3.26 -0.04
C LEU A 165 -21.98 -4.52 -0.89
N VAL A 166 -21.70 -4.44 -2.19
CA VAL A 166 -21.80 -5.59 -3.11
C VAL A 166 -20.88 -6.73 -2.65
N LEU A 167 -19.61 -6.43 -2.35
CA LEU A 167 -18.66 -7.43 -1.85
C LEU A 167 -19.11 -7.98 -0.49
N GLY A 168 -19.60 -7.12 0.38
CA GLY A 168 -20.12 -7.52 1.69
C GLY A 168 -21.25 -8.53 1.58
N LEU A 169 -22.26 -8.25 0.74
CA LEU A 169 -23.37 -9.17 0.50
C LEU A 169 -22.92 -10.46 -0.21
N PHE A 170 -22.05 -10.32 -1.22
CA PHE A 170 -21.48 -11.45 -1.94
C PHE A 170 -20.68 -12.39 -1.03
N SER A 171 -20.03 -11.86 -0.02
CA SER A 171 -19.21 -12.66 0.90
C SER A 171 -20.03 -13.72 1.66
N PHE A 172 -21.31 -13.49 1.92
CA PHE A 172 -22.17 -14.47 2.60
C PHE A 172 -22.54 -15.69 1.75
N ILE A 173 -22.36 -15.62 0.43
CA ILE A 173 -22.58 -16.74 -0.49
C ILE A 173 -21.28 -17.44 -0.91
N LEU A 174 -20.13 -16.96 -0.44
CA LEU A 174 -18.85 -17.63 -0.65
C LEU A 174 -18.79 -18.97 0.09
N PRO A 175 -17.95 -19.91 -0.38
CA PRO A 175 -17.72 -21.17 0.32
C PRO A 175 -17.20 -20.93 1.75
N LYS A 176 -17.64 -21.77 2.67
CA LYS A 176 -17.28 -21.66 4.09
C LYS A 176 -15.78 -21.77 4.30
N THR A 177 -15.23 -20.84 5.03
CA THR A 177 -13.83 -20.80 5.47
C THR A 177 -13.82 -20.80 6.99
N PRO A 178 -13.84 -21.99 7.64
CA PRO A 178 -13.97 -22.09 9.08
C PRO A 178 -12.74 -21.57 9.81
N PRO A 179 -12.87 -21.26 11.12
CA PRO A 179 -11.74 -20.88 11.97
C PRO A 179 -10.63 -21.93 11.92
N LYS A 180 -9.39 -21.46 11.95
CA LYS A 180 -8.19 -22.32 11.88
C LYS A 180 -7.74 -22.83 13.25
N ILE A 181 -8.13 -22.14 14.32
CA ILE A 181 -7.66 -22.35 15.68
C ILE A 181 -8.84 -22.81 16.54
N SER A 182 -8.62 -23.83 17.38
CA SER A 182 -9.63 -24.25 18.35
C SER A 182 -9.90 -23.12 19.36
N SER A 183 -11.18 -22.94 19.73
CA SER A 183 -11.58 -21.96 20.75
C SER A 183 -10.88 -22.16 22.10
N ASP A 184 -10.46 -23.40 22.39
CA ASP A 184 -9.80 -23.78 23.65
C ASP A 184 -8.29 -23.56 23.68
N GLU A 185 -7.68 -23.26 22.52
CA GLU A 185 -6.25 -23.00 22.43
C GLU A 185 -5.91 -21.62 22.99
N LYS A 186 -4.98 -21.56 23.96
CA LYS A 186 -4.54 -20.30 24.55
C LYS A 186 -3.60 -19.58 23.60
N ILE A 187 -4.09 -18.55 22.94
CA ILE A 187 -3.28 -17.64 22.15
C ILE A 187 -2.94 -16.43 23.03
N THR A 188 -1.68 -16.08 23.09
CA THR A 188 -1.20 -14.89 23.78
C THR A 188 -1.16 -13.71 22.83
N ILE A 189 -1.16 -12.48 23.36
CA ILE A 189 -0.92 -11.27 22.57
C ILE A 189 0.46 -11.37 21.86
N SER A 190 1.43 -12.05 22.49
CA SER A 190 2.73 -12.33 21.90
C SER A 190 2.63 -13.14 20.60
N ASP A 191 1.78 -14.14 20.58
CA ASP A 191 1.57 -14.99 19.40
C ASP A 191 0.91 -14.20 18.26
N VAL A 192 -0.09 -13.36 18.57
CA VAL A 192 -0.82 -12.52 17.61
C VAL A 192 0.12 -11.45 17.01
N LEU A 193 0.95 -10.83 17.83
CA LEU A 193 1.94 -9.83 17.39
C LEU A 193 3.19 -10.46 16.77
N GLY A 194 3.34 -11.78 16.87
CA GLY A 194 4.52 -12.47 16.37
C GLY A 194 5.81 -12.04 17.06
N LEU A 195 5.77 -11.74 18.38
CA LEU A 195 6.92 -11.22 19.11
C LEU A 195 8.11 -12.18 19.11
N ASP A 196 7.89 -13.47 18.88
CA ASP A 196 8.97 -14.43 18.67
C ASP A 196 9.85 -14.09 17.47
N ALA A 197 9.31 -13.44 16.45
CA ALA A 197 10.07 -12.96 15.30
C ALA A 197 11.07 -11.84 15.66
N LEU A 198 10.91 -11.16 16.81
CA LEU A 198 11.90 -10.19 17.30
C LEU A 198 13.28 -10.81 17.50
N LYS A 199 13.36 -12.14 17.68
CA LYS A 199 14.62 -12.86 17.75
C LYS A 199 15.45 -12.73 16.46
N LEU A 200 14.80 -12.51 15.31
CA LEU A 200 15.48 -12.27 14.03
C LEU A 200 16.27 -10.96 14.02
N LEU A 201 15.88 -9.97 14.82
CA LEU A 201 16.62 -8.72 14.96
C LEU A 201 18.01 -8.88 15.61
N LYS A 202 18.31 -10.05 16.18
CA LYS A 202 19.67 -10.39 16.65
C LYS A 202 20.63 -10.68 15.48
N ASP A 203 20.11 -11.09 14.31
CA ASP A 203 20.90 -11.16 13.08
C ASP A 203 21.15 -9.74 12.56
N ARG A 204 22.44 -9.37 12.46
CA ARG A 204 22.85 -8.02 12.04
C ARG A 204 22.27 -7.64 10.67
N ASN A 205 22.28 -8.55 9.70
CA ASN A 205 21.81 -8.26 8.36
C ASN A 205 20.29 -8.12 8.34
N PHE A 206 19.57 -8.96 9.08
CA PHE A 206 18.11 -8.81 9.21
C PHE A 206 17.74 -7.50 9.90
N LEU A 207 18.47 -7.08 10.94
CA LEU A 207 18.26 -5.79 11.59
C LEU A 207 18.50 -4.61 10.64
N ILE A 208 19.56 -4.66 9.82
CA ILE A 208 19.82 -3.62 8.80
C ILE A 208 18.68 -3.58 7.79
N PHE A 209 18.21 -4.73 7.29
CA PHE A 209 17.07 -4.81 6.39
C PHE A 209 15.80 -4.27 7.04
N PHE A 210 15.52 -4.63 8.29
CA PHE A 210 14.36 -4.17 9.06
C PHE A 210 14.34 -2.65 9.21
N ILE A 211 15.45 -2.04 9.63
CA ILE A 211 15.57 -0.57 9.77
C ILE A 211 15.45 0.10 8.41
N SER A 212 16.10 -0.44 7.38
CA SER A 212 16.00 0.09 6.02
C SER A 212 14.58 0.02 5.47
N SER A 213 13.82 -1.01 5.86
CA SER A 213 12.40 -1.15 5.49
C SER A 213 11.52 -0.06 6.11
N ILE A 214 11.80 0.33 7.36
CA ILE A 214 11.12 1.48 7.98
C ILE A 214 11.48 2.77 7.23
N LEU A 215 12.77 3.01 7.00
CA LEU A 215 13.26 4.25 6.41
C LEU A 215 12.81 4.46 4.96
N ILE A 216 12.76 3.41 4.14
CA ILE A 216 12.34 3.51 2.74
C ILE A 216 10.83 3.74 2.60
N CYS A 217 10.04 3.37 3.61
CA CYS A 217 8.61 3.68 3.63
C CYS A 217 8.32 5.16 3.84
N ILE A 218 9.29 5.94 4.34
CA ILE A 218 9.14 7.41 4.44
C ILE A 218 8.96 8.02 3.04
N PRO A 219 9.89 7.86 2.08
CA PRO A 219 9.67 8.33 0.71
C PRO A 219 8.45 7.67 0.02
N LEU A 220 8.12 6.41 0.33
CA LEU A 220 6.92 5.78 -0.22
C LEU A 220 5.63 6.50 0.23
N ALA A 221 5.56 6.96 1.47
CA ALA A 221 4.42 7.73 1.97
C ALA A 221 4.22 9.05 1.19
N PHE A 222 5.30 9.73 0.79
CA PHE A 222 5.22 10.90 -0.10
C PHE A 222 4.52 10.56 -1.41
N TYR A 223 4.79 9.41 -1.99
CA TYR A 223 4.12 8.99 -3.21
C TYR A 223 2.62 8.82 -3.02
N TYR A 224 2.20 8.07 -2.02
CA TYR A 224 0.77 7.86 -1.78
C TYR A 224 0.02 9.16 -1.48
N GLN A 225 0.63 10.04 -0.70
CA GLN A 225 0.00 11.29 -0.31
C GLN A 225 -0.01 12.33 -1.42
N ASN A 226 1.09 12.47 -2.15
CA ASN A 226 1.35 13.65 -2.99
C ASN A 226 1.34 13.38 -4.49
N ALA A 227 1.41 12.12 -4.98
CA ALA A 227 1.56 11.89 -6.42
C ALA A 227 0.32 12.33 -7.22
N ASN A 228 -0.88 11.97 -6.80
CA ASN A 228 -2.11 12.36 -7.48
C ASN A 228 -2.36 13.88 -7.39
N PRO A 229 -2.26 14.53 -6.20
CA PRO A 229 -2.33 15.99 -6.10
C PRO A 229 -1.30 16.70 -6.97
N PHE A 230 -0.06 16.22 -7.02
CA PHE A 230 0.99 16.77 -7.86
C PHE A 230 0.60 16.75 -9.33
N LEU A 231 0.27 15.56 -9.86
CA LEU A 231 -0.09 15.38 -11.26
C LEU A 231 -1.31 16.23 -11.66
N SER A 232 -2.32 16.31 -10.78
CA SER A 232 -3.48 17.18 -10.97
C SER A 232 -3.10 18.66 -10.96
N ASN A 233 -2.28 19.09 -10.00
CA ASN A 233 -1.89 20.50 -9.84
C ASN A 233 -1.07 21.05 -10.99
N ILE A 234 -0.16 20.23 -11.57
CA ILE A 234 0.63 20.64 -12.73
C ILE A 234 -0.14 20.55 -14.05
N GLY A 235 -1.42 20.18 -14.02
CA GLY A 235 -2.29 20.12 -15.19
C GLY A 235 -2.11 18.88 -16.06
N MET A 236 -1.72 17.75 -15.48
CA MET A 236 -1.69 16.48 -16.21
C MET A 236 -3.12 15.95 -16.43
N ASP A 237 -3.51 15.72 -17.68
CA ASP A 237 -4.79 15.11 -18.01
C ASP A 237 -4.87 13.66 -17.50
N ASN A 238 -6.04 13.27 -16.97
CA ASN A 238 -6.33 11.92 -16.50
C ASN A 238 -5.27 11.37 -15.53
N PRO A 239 -4.93 12.09 -14.45
CA PRO A 239 -3.81 11.74 -13.58
C PRO A 239 -3.99 10.37 -12.92
N THR A 240 -5.20 10.04 -12.47
CA THR A 240 -5.50 8.75 -11.81
C THR A 240 -5.39 7.59 -12.80
N GLY A 241 -5.90 7.77 -14.03
CA GLY A 241 -5.77 6.78 -15.10
C GLY A 241 -4.31 6.54 -15.50
N LYS A 242 -3.49 7.59 -15.61
CA LYS A 242 -2.06 7.47 -15.91
C LYS A 242 -1.30 6.77 -14.76
N MET A 243 -1.69 6.98 -13.52
CA MET A 243 -1.09 6.28 -12.38
C MET A 243 -1.29 4.75 -12.44
N THR A 244 -2.29 4.24 -13.16
CA THR A 244 -2.46 2.78 -13.36
C THR A 244 -1.32 2.13 -14.14
N ILE A 245 -0.52 2.91 -14.89
CA ILE A 245 0.72 2.43 -15.53
C ILE A 245 1.68 1.85 -14.47
N GLY A 246 1.69 2.42 -13.26
CA GLY A 246 2.48 1.91 -12.15
C GLY A 246 2.09 0.48 -11.76
N GLN A 247 0.79 0.19 -11.65
CA GLN A 247 0.28 -1.14 -11.33
C GLN A 247 0.47 -2.12 -12.49
N ALA A 248 0.34 -1.66 -13.73
CA ALA A 248 0.65 -2.48 -14.90
C ALA A 248 2.14 -2.86 -14.94
N SER A 249 3.04 -1.93 -14.58
CA SER A 249 4.47 -2.20 -14.48
C SER A 249 4.81 -3.18 -13.35
N GLU A 250 4.09 -3.13 -12.22
CA GLU A 250 4.22 -4.09 -11.11
C GLU A 250 3.99 -5.53 -11.61
N VAL A 251 2.91 -5.77 -12.36
CA VAL A 251 2.64 -7.10 -12.95
C VAL A 251 3.80 -7.55 -13.85
N LEU A 252 4.36 -6.63 -14.64
CA LEU A 252 5.47 -6.93 -15.53
C LEU A 252 6.75 -7.26 -14.75
N PHE A 253 7.14 -6.40 -13.80
CA PHE A 253 8.40 -6.56 -13.08
C PHE A 253 8.40 -7.72 -12.09
N LEU A 254 7.23 -8.12 -11.58
CA LEU A 254 7.07 -9.32 -10.76
C LEU A 254 7.60 -10.57 -11.49
N LEU A 255 7.42 -10.66 -12.81
CA LEU A 255 7.92 -11.78 -13.64
C LEU A 255 9.46 -11.80 -13.74
N PHE A 256 10.13 -10.66 -13.56
CA PHE A 256 11.58 -10.55 -13.64
C PHE A 256 12.31 -10.81 -12.31
N ILE A 257 11.61 -10.76 -11.17
CA ILE A 257 12.23 -10.98 -9.85
C ILE A 257 13.03 -12.28 -9.77
N PRO A 258 12.51 -13.47 -10.20
CA PRO A 258 13.26 -14.72 -10.11
C PRO A 258 14.57 -14.68 -10.90
N VAL A 259 14.56 -14.03 -12.06
CA VAL A 259 15.75 -13.88 -12.92
C VAL A 259 16.79 -12.98 -12.24
N PHE A 260 16.36 -11.84 -11.71
CA PHE A 260 17.23 -10.92 -11.00
C PHE A 260 17.81 -11.56 -9.72
N PHE A 261 16.97 -12.23 -8.96
CA PHE A 261 17.38 -12.89 -7.72
C PHE A 261 18.44 -13.97 -7.98
N LYS A 262 18.23 -14.81 -8.99
CA LYS A 262 19.17 -15.87 -9.39
C LYS A 262 20.50 -15.30 -9.89
N ARG A 263 20.46 -14.18 -10.64
CA ARG A 263 21.65 -13.63 -11.28
C ARG A 263 22.45 -12.71 -10.35
N PHE A 264 21.78 -11.88 -9.56
CA PHE A 264 22.41 -10.79 -8.81
C PHE A 264 22.28 -10.96 -7.29
N GLY A 265 21.44 -11.89 -6.81
CA GLY A 265 21.17 -12.14 -5.41
C GLY A 265 20.33 -11.08 -4.73
N PHE A 266 20.01 -11.30 -3.47
CA PHE A 266 19.10 -10.46 -2.69
C PHE A 266 19.57 -9.00 -2.57
N LYS A 267 20.85 -8.80 -2.16
CA LYS A 267 21.38 -7.45 -1.93
C LYS A 267 21.22 -6.53 -3.15
N MET A 268 21.60 -7.01 -4.33
CA MET A 268 21.52 -6.20 -5.56
C MET A 268 20.08 -5.96 -5.99
N THR A 269 19.19 -6.94 -5.83
CA THR A 269 17.77 -6.78 -6.15
C THR A 269 17.14 -5.68 -5.29
N ILE A 270 17.36 -5.70 -3.98
CA ILE A 270 16.88 -4.65 -3.06
C ILE A 270 17.48 -3.27 -3.42
N LEU A 271 18.78 -3.21 -3.71
CA LEU A 271 19.45 -1.96 -4.08
C LEU A 271 18.86 -1.35 -5.36
N VAL A 272 18.54 -2.16 -6.37
CA VAL A 272 17.89 -1.68 -7.58
C VAL A 272 16.51 -1.09 -7.25
N GLY A 273 15.72 -1.74 -6.40
CA GLY A 273 14.44 -1.20 -5.92
C GLY A 273 14.62 0.15 -5.19
N MET A 274 15.58 0.25 -4.27
CA MET A 274 15.86 1.49 -3.53
C MET A 274 16.33 2.62 -4.45
N LEU A 275 17.23 2.33 -5.40
CA LEU A 275 17.70 3.32 -6.37
C LEU A 275 16.57 3.79 -7.27
N ALA A 276 15.69 2.89 -7.68
CA ALA A 276 14.51 3.23 -8.49
C ALA A 276 13.61 4.27 -7.80
N TRP A 277 13.45 4.22 -6.46
CA TRP A 277 12.75 5.29 -5.72
C TRP A 277 13.43 6.64 -5.83
N ALA A 278 14.75 6.69 -5.64
CA ALA A 278 15.49 7.95 -5.76
C ALA A 278 15.36 8.55 -7.16
N VAL A 279 15.53 7.72 -8.20
CA VAL A 279 15.37 8.12 -9.60
C VAL A 279 13.94 8.57 -9.89
N ARG A 280 12.94 7.82 -9.43
CA ARG A 280 11.51 8.12 -9.61
C ARG A 280 11.16 9.53 -9.11
N TYR A 281 11.58 9.87 -7.89
CA TYR A 281 11.28 11.17 -7.31
C TYR A 281 12.09 12.30 -7.94
N ALA A 282 13.31 12.03 -8.40
CA ALA A 282 14.05 12.98 -9.22
C ALA A 282 13.31 13.25 -10.55
N LEU A 283 12.76 12.21 -11.19
CA LEU A 283 11.94 12.39 -12.40
C LEU A 283 10.68 13.23 -12.13
N PHE A 284 10.03 13.07 -10.97
CA PHE A 284 8.89 13.90 -10.57
C PHE A 284 9.32 15.35 -10.28
N ALA A 285 10.48 15.55 -9.66
CA ALA A 285 10.98 16.88 -9.33
C ALA A 285 11.31 17.74 -10.56
N TYR A 286 11.70 17.13 -11.66
CA TYR A 286 12.12 17.82 -12.89
C TYR A 286 11.15 17.66 -14.06
N GLY A 287 10.20 16.73 -13.99
CA GLY A 287 9.15 16.53 -15.00
C GLY A 287 8.08 17.63 -14.95
N ASN A 288 7.39 17.81 -16.06
CA ASN A 288 6.23 18.70 -16.17
C ASN A 288 5.14 18.07 -17.05
N ALA A 289 3.95 18.68 -17.12
CA ALA A 289 2.84 18.17 -17.94
C ALA A 289 3.01 18.42 -19.45
N GLY A 290 4.03 19.20 -19.86
CA GLY A 290 4.35 19.52 -21.26
C GLY A 290 5.46 18.63 -21.84
N GLU A 291 6.54 19.24 -22.32
CA GLU A 291 7.64 18.56 -23.02
C GLU A 291 8.34 17.47 -22.21
N LEU A 292 8.40 17.62 -20.89
CA LEU A 292 9.01 16.64 -19.98
C LEU A 292 8.00 15.68 -19.35
N SER A 293 6.81 15.55 -19.92
CA SER A 293 5.78 14.62 -19.42
C SER A 293 6.22 13.15 -19.45
N PHE A 294 7.13 12.78 -20.35
CA PHE A 294 7.74 11.46 -20.38
C PHE A 294 8.49 11.12 -19.09
N MET A 295 9.09 12.10 -18.40
CA MET A 295 9.73 11.89 -17.10
C MET A 295 8.72 11.47 -16.04
N LEU A 296 7.54 12.09 -16.05
CA LEU A 296 6.46 11.75 -15.13
C LEU A 296 5.93 10.33 -15.40
N ILE A 297 5.70 9.98 -16.66
CA ILE A 297 5.26 8.63 -17.05
C ILE A 297 6.30 7.58 -16.67
N LEU A 298 7.60 7.86 -16.94
CA LEU A 298 8.68 6.97 -16.54
C LEU A 298 8.74 6.83 -15.01
N GLY A 299 8.60 7.94 -14.27
CA GLY A 299 8.53 7.94 -12.82
C GLY A 299 7.35 7.12 -12.28
N ILE A 300 6.19 7.16 -12.94
CA ILE A 300 5.05 6.31 -12.62
C ILE A 300 5.39 4.85 -12.91
N ALA A 301 5.93 4.55 -14.10
CA ALA A 301 6.27 3.18 -14.50
C ALA A 301 7.35 2.52 -13.63
N LEU A 302 8.25 3.29 -13.02
CA LEU A 302 9.23 2.77 -12.05
C LEU A 302 8.57 2.20 -10.78
N HIS A 303 7.26 2.35 -10.60
CA HIS A 303 6.54 1.81 -9.44
C HIS A 303 6.76 0.31 -9.27
N GLY A 304 6.64 -0.47 -10.34
CA GLY A 304 6.85 -1.90 -10.30
C GLY A 304 8.27 -2.27 -9.83
N VAL A 305 9.29 -1.59 -10.37
CA VAL A 305 10.68 -1.82 -9.93
C VAL A 305 10.84 -1.48 -8.44
N CYS A 306 10.34 -0.32 -8.01
CA CYS A 306 10.42 0.09 -6.61
C CYS A 306 9.75 -0.92 -5.69
N TYR A 307 8.52 -1.29 -6.01
CA TYR A 307 7.67 -2.09 -5.15
C TYR A 307 8.11 -3.55 -5.12
N ASP A 308 8.24 -4.18 -6.29
CA ASP A 308 8.52 -5.61 -6.38
C ASP A 308 9.93 -5.94 -5.94
N PHE A 309 10.93 -5.17 -6.40
CA PHE A 309 12.32 -5.47 -6.09
C PHE A 309 12.66 -5.20 -4.64
N PHE A 310 11.89 -4.36 -3.93
CA PHE A 310 12.06 -4.16 -2.51
C PHE A 310 11.12 -5.05 -1.69
N PHE A 311 9.79 -4.91 -1.85
CA PHE A 311 8.83 -5.57 -0.95
C PHE A 311 8.73 -7.06 -1.21
N VAL A 312 8.57 -7.50 -2.47
CA VAL A 312 8.45 -8.94 -2.76
C VAL A 312 9.77 -9.66 -2.46
N SER A 313 10.91 -9.08 -2.85
CA SER A 313 12.21 -9.64 -2.51
C SER A 313 12.46 -9.63 -0.99
N GLY A 314 12.02 -8.60 -0.29
CA GLY A 314 12.08 -8.50 1.17
C GLY A 314 11.26 -9.58 1.87
N GLN A 315 10.07 -9.90 1.35
CA GLN A 315 9.25 -11.01 1.85
C GLN A 315 9.94 -12.36 1.67
N ILE A 316 10.55 -12.60 0.50
CA ILE A 316 11.32 -13.81 0.23
C ILE A 316 12.50 -13.94 1.20
N TYR A 317 13.26 -12.85 1.40
CA TYR A 317 14.37 -12.81 2.35
C TYR A 317 13.93 -13.08 3.79
N THR A 318 12.84 -12.43 4.20
CA THR A 318 12.25 -12.61 5.53
C THR A 318 11.87 -14.08 5.76
N ASN A 319 11.23 -14.73 4.79
CA ASN A 319 10.88 -16.15 4.87
C ASN A 319 12.12 -17.05 4.99
N SER A 320 13.19 -16.74 4.23
CA SER A 320 14.43 -17.52 4.27
C SER A 320 15.16 -17.43 5.63
N LYS A 321 15.07 -16.27 6.29
CA LYS A 321 15.67 -16.05 7.61
C LYS A 321 14.82 -16.60 8.77
N ALA A 322 13.50 -16.57 8.61
CA ALA A 322 12.59 -17.02 9.68
C ALA A 322 12.50 -18.53 9.85
N GLY A 323 12.76 -19.31 8.78
CA GLY A 323 12.51 -20.74 8.75
C GLY A 323 11.00 -21.05 8.84
N GLU A 324 10.61 -22.30 8.64
CA GLU A 324 9.19 -22.71 8.54
C GLU A 324 8.35 -22.31 9.76
N ARG A 325 8.93 -22.39 10.96
CA ARG A 325 8.21 -22.16 12.23
C ARG A 325 7.77 -20.70 12.43
N PHE A 326 8.51 -19.73 11.92
CA PHE A 326 8.30 -18.31 12.22
C PHE A 326 7.94 -17.45 11.01
N LYS A 327 7.66 -18.05 9.84
CA LYS A 327 7.35 -17.33 8.60
C LYS A 327 6.27 -16.27 8.78
N SER A 328 5.10 -16.66 9.28
CA SER A 328 3.96 -15.75 9.45
C SER A 328 4.28 -14.61 10.42
N SER A 329 4.91 -14.92 11.57
CA SER A 329 5.31 -13.92 12.56
C SER A 329 6.34 -12.94 12.01
N ALA A 330 7.30 -13.43 11.22
CA ALA A 330 8.33 -12.59 10.60
C ALA A 330 7.73 -11.66 9.52
N GLN A 331 6.79 -12.16 8.72
CA GLN A 331 6.06 -11.32 7.75
C GLN A 331 5.22 -10.25 8.47
N GLY A 332 4.56 -10.61 9.57
CA GLY A 332 3.84 -9.66 10.42
C GLY A 332 4.78 -8.56 10.98
N LEU A 333 5.98 -8.95 11.42
CA LEU A 333 6.99 -7.99 11.91
C LEU A 333 7.44 -7.01 10.82
N ILE A 334 7.68 -7.48 9.58
CA ILE A 334 8.04 -6.61 8.45
C ILE A 334 6.85 -5.74 8.03
N THR A 335 5.62 -6.25 8.06
CA THR A 335 4.42 -5.46 7.79
C THR A 335 4.24 -4.36 8.83
N LEU A 336 4.47 -4.64 10.10
CA LEU A 336 4.47 -3.65 11.17
C LEU A 336 5.56 -2.59 10.96
N ALA A 337 6.76 -3.00 10.57
CA ALA A 337 7.87 -2.08 10.27
C ALA A 337 7.54 -1.15 9.10
N THR A 338 6.99 -1.69 8.01
CA THR A 338 6.70 -0.97 6.76
C THR A 338 5.39 -0.18 6.84
N TYR A 339 4.25 -0.87 6.72
CA TYR A 339 2.91 -0.24 6.69
C TYR A 339 2.48 0.36 8.04
N GLY A 340 2.97 -0.19 9.16
CA GLY A 340 2.76 0.39 10.48
C GLY A 340 3.67 1.59 10.71
N VAL A 341 4.88 1.34 11.21
CA VAL A 341 5.79 2.39 11.71
C VAL A 341 6.34 3.27 10.59
N GLY A 342 6.86 2.67 9.51
CA GLY A 342 7.52 3.40 8.43
C GLY A 342 6.57 4.37 7.71
N MET A 343 5.38 3.89 7.35
CA MET A 343 4.36 4.73 6.70
C MET A 343 3.78 5.78 7.66
N LEU A 344 3.58 5.45 8.95
CA LEU A 344 3.11 6.42 9.95
C LEU A 344 4.05 7.62 10.06
N ILE A 345 5.36 7.36 10.21
CA ILE A 345 6.38 8.40 10.20
C ILE A 345 6.39 9.13 8.86
N GLY A 346 6.33 8.38 7.77
CA GLY A 346 6.37 8.91 6.40
C GLY A 346 5.24 9.88 6.09
N PHE A 347 4.00 9.56 6.44
CA PHE A 347 2.86 10.45 6.23
C PHE A 347 2.96 11.72 7.08
N ALA A 348 3.40 11.61 8.34
CA ALA A 348 3.63 12.77 9.19
C ALA A 348 4.72 13.70 8.63
N VAL A 349 5.81 13.14 8.11
CA VAL A 349 6.90 13.90 7.47
C VAL A 349 6.41 14.51 6.16
N ALA A 350 5.75 13.73 5.30
CA ALA A 350 5.22 14.20 4.02
C ALA A 350 4.25 15.37 4.20
N GLY A 351 3.35 15.28 5.18
CA GLY A 351 2.40 16.34 5.50
C GLY A 351 3.10 17.65 5.90
N LYS A 352 4.05 17.59 6.84
CA LYS A 352 4.81 18.77 7.29
C LYS A 352 5.65 19.39 6.17
N ILE A 353 6.26 18.56 5.32
CA ILE A 353 7.03 19.05 4.18
C ILE A 353 6.11 19.72 3.15
N SER A 354 4.94 19.14 2.89
CA SER A 354 3.95 19.75 1.99
C SER A 354 3.51 21.13 2.49
N ASP A 355 3.28 21.29 3.81
CA ASP A 355 2.95 22.60 4.39
C ASP A 355 4.13 23.59 4.33
N ALA A 356 5.36 23.11 4.59
CA ALA A 356 6.54 23.97 4.57
C ALA A 356 6.89 24.52 3.16
N TYR A 357 6.51 23.81 2.12
CA TYR A 357 6.73 24.20 0.71
C TYR A 357 5.46 24.62 -0.01
N LYS A 358 4.46 25.06 0.74
CA LYS A 358 3.25 25.73 0.25
C LYS A 358 3.37 27.23 0.45
N ALA A 359 3.30 27.99 -0.63
CA ALA A 359 3.32 29.45 -0.57
C ALA A 359 2.02 30.03 -0.02
N VAL A 360 2.04 31.32 0.34
CA VAL A 360 0.90 32.04 0.89
C VAL A 360 -0.29 32.09 -0.08
N ASP A 361 -0.01 32.13 -1.38
CA ASP A 361 -1.03 32.09 -2.44
C ASP A 361 -1.59 30.68 -2.72
N GLY A 362 -1.12 29.68 -1.98
CA GLY A 362 -1.53 28.28 -2.11
C GLY A 362 -0.75 27.48 -3.15
N THR A 363 0.19 28.08 -3.87
CA THR A 363 1.06 27.37 -4.83
C THR A 363 2.03 26.44 -4.08
N MET A 364 2.29 25.26 -4.70
CA MET A 364 3.16 24.24 -4.11
C MET A 364 4.50 24.22 -4.83
N ASP A 365 5.60 24.25 -4.08
CA ASP A 365 6.93 23.96 -4.63
C ASP A 365 7.12 22.44 -4.77
N TRP A 366 6.50 21.89 -5.82
CA TRP A 366 6.55 20.45 -6.10
C TRP A 366 7.99 19.94 -6.31
N LYS A 367 8.89 20.79 -6.81
CA LYS A 367 10.28 20.38 -7.00
C LYS A 367 10.93 20.04 -5.66
N MET A 368 10.79 20.90 -4.66
CA MET A 368 11.35 20.65 -3.34
C MET A 368 10.64 19.50 -2.62
N ILE A 369 9.32 19.40 -2.76
CA ILE A 369 8.53 18.30 -2.19
C ILE A 369 9.00 16.93 -2.71
N TRP A 370 9.47 16.84 -3.99
CA TRP A 370 9.97 15.58 -4.56
C TRP A 370 11.47 15.36 -4.38
N ILE A 371 12.30 16.41 -4.32
CA ILE A 371 13.74 16.27 -4.07
C ILE A 371 14.02 15.72 -2.68
N ILE A 372 13.23 16.08 -1.68
CA ILE A 372 13.42 15.60 -0.30
C ILE A 372 13.27 14.06 -0.21
N PRO A 373 12.16 13.42 -0.64
CA PRO A 373 12.07 11.98 -0.62
C PRO A 373 13.07 11.30 -1.56
N ALA A 374 13.49 11.93 -2.67
CA ALA A 374 14.57 11.42 -3.51
C ALA A 374 15.88 11.35 -2.72
N GLY A 375 16.22 12.40 -1.98
CA GLY A 375 17.39 12.44 -1.10
C GLY A 375 17.35 11.40 0.02
N ILE A 376 16.19 11.26 0.68
CA ILE A 376 15.99 10.24 1.72
C ILE A 376 16.20 8.83 1.13
N ALA A 377 15.58 8.52 -0.02
CA ALA A 377 15.73 7.22 -0.68
C ALA A 377 17.19 6.95 -1.08
N LEU A 378 17.90 7.96 -1.58
CA LEU A 378 19.32 7.86 -1.94
C LEU A 378 20.20 7.60 -0.72
N VAL A 379 19.96 8.28 0.40
CA VAL A 379 20.70 8.06 1.65
C VAL A 379 20.46 6.64 2.16
N VAL A 380 19.21 6.16 2.18
CA VAL A 380 18.89 4.78 2.61
C VAL A 380 19.56 3.77 1.68
N PHE A 381 19.54 4.00 0.36
CA PHE A 381 20.25 3.19 -0.63
C PHE A 381 21.75 3.09 -0.32
N LEU A 382 22.43 4.23 -0.11
CA LEU A 382 23.86 4.27 0.18
C LEU A 382 24.20 3.57 1.49
N LEU A 383 23.42 3.82 2.55
CA LEU A 383 23.62 3.16 3.85
C LEU A 383 23.45 1.65 3.71
N PHE A 384 22.38 1.19 3.05
CA PHE A 384 22.18 -0.24 2.83
C PHE A 384 23.30 -0.87 2.01
N ALA A 385 23.73 -0.21 0.93
CA ALA A 385 24.82 -0.68 0.08
C ALA A 385 26.12 -0.89 0.86
N LEU A 386 26.45 0.02 1.78
CA LEU A 386 27.69 0.00 2.57
C LEU A 386 27.63 -0.99 3.75
N ILE A 387 26.48 -1.07 4.44
CA ILE A 387 26.39 -1.76 5.75
C ILE A 387 25.87 -3.19 5.61
N PHE A 388 24.96 -3.44 4.66
CA PHE A 388 24.39 -4.77 4.44
C PHE A 388 25.41 -5.68 3.74
N ASN A 389 25.74 -6.79 4.36
CA ASN A 389 26.72 -7.74 3.83
C ASN A 389 26.29 -9.19 4.09
N ASP A 390 25.13 -9.55 3.56
CA ASP A 390 24.69 -10.94 3.59
C ASP A 390 25.31 -11.70 2.41
N LYS A 391 26.24 -12.62 2.71
CA LYS A 391 26.90 -13.50 1.75
C LYS A 391 26.08 -14.76 1.48
N THR A 392 24.87 -14.86 2.00
CA THR A 392 23.99 -16.00 1.73
C THR A 392 23.70 -16.01 0.22
N LYS A 393 24.52 -16.76 -0.53
CA LYS A 393 24.17 -17.20 -1.86
C LYS A 393 22.87 -17.96 -1.65
N SER A 394 21.80 -17.46 -2.23
CA SER A 394 20.49 -18.07 -2.12
C SER A 394 20.55 -19.49 -2.69
N GLU A 395 20.72 -20.48 -1.84
CA GLU A 395 20.17 -21.82 -2.03
C GLU A 395 18.64 -21.76 -1.88
N VAL A 396 18.05 -20.68 -2.35
CA VAL A 396 16.64 -20.67 -2.66
C VAL A 396 16.57 -21.34 -4.02
N GLU A 397 16.43 -22.67 -4.03
CA GLU A 397 15.74 -23.32 -5.12
C GLU A 397 14.42 -22.58 -5.26
N VAL A 398 14.37 -21.65 -6.19
CA VAL A 398 13.12 -21.18 -6.77
C VAL A 398 12.59 -22.43 -7.46
N LYS A 399 11.79 -23.21 -6.73
CA LYS A 399 10.93 -24.20 -7.35
C LYS A 399 10.11 -23.40 -8.33
N THR A 400 10.48 -23.53 -9.59
CA THR A 400 9.80 -22.95 -10.73
C THR A 400 8.32 -23.25 -10.60
N VAL A 401 7.54 -22.20 -10.40
CA VAL A 401 6.09 -22.20 -10.57
C VAL A 401 5.77 -22.19 -12.05
#